data_2b4c038c75f768510f9856a210ce7f4a
#
_entry.id   2b4c038c75f768510f9856a210ce7f4a
#
_cell.length_a   1.000
_cell.length_b   1.000
_cell.length_c   1.000
_cell.angle_alpha   90.00
_cell.angle_beta   90.00
_cell.angle_gamma   90.00
#
_symmetry.space_group_name_H-M   'P 1'
#
loop_
_entity.id
_entity.type
_entity.pdbx_description
1 polymer ?
#
loop_
_entity_poly.entity_id
_entity_poly.type
_entity_poly.pdbx_seq_one_letter_code
_entity_poly.pdbx_strand_id
1 'polypeptide(L)'
;YTGRSSINTMRLLMEAGGLLYLCDSYADDLPYWIKSRGSKPHLIIPYTLDANDMRFVNPQGFGGGDEFFTYLKDSFDVLYREGETAPKMMSVGLHCRVVGRPGRAASLMRFLDYIGKHEGVWVPTRLEIAQHWHANLAHLADSAFDIG
;
A
#
# COMPACT_ATOMS: atom_id res chain seq x y z
N TYR A 1 4.50 -13.03 -2.92
CA TYR A 1 5.90 -12.78 -2.67
C TYR A 1 6.07 -12.02 -1.34
N THR A 2 7.18 -12.20 -0.62
CA THR A 2 7.32 -11.72 0.77
C THR A 2 8.26 -10.50 0.91
N GLY A 3 8.35 -9.64 -0.08
CA GLY A 3 9.23 -8.46 -0.07
C GLY A 3 10.73 -8.78 -0.10
N ARG A 4 11.10 -9.96 -0.60
CA ARG A 4 12.50 -10.42 -0.71
C ARG A 4 12.88 -10.62 -2.19
N SER A 5 12.74 -9.55 -2.97
CA SER A 5 13.07 -9.56 -4.38
C SER A 5 14.57 -9.77 -4.61
N SER A 6 14.92 -10.55 -5.62
CA SER A 6 16.24 -10.48 -6.23
C SER A 6 16.29 -9.33 -7.26
N ILE A 7 17.47 -8.96 -7.70
CA ILE A 7 17.65 -7.96 -8.77
C ILE A 7 16.90 -8.34 -10.08
N ASN A 8 16.63 -9.63 -10.30
CA ASN A 8 15.94 -10.11 -11.49
C ASN A 8 14.42 -10.26 -11.31
N THR A 9 13.90 -10.23 -10.08
CA THR A 9 12.49 -10.60 -9.81
C THR A 9 11.52 -9.74 -10.58
N MET A 10 11.68 -8.43 -10.53
CA MET A 10 10.78 -7.47 -11.17
C MET A 10 10.77 -7.67 -12.69
N ARG A 11 11.95 -7.72 -13.31
CA ARG A 11 12.12 -7.96 -14.75
C ARG A 11 11.46 -9.27 -15.18
N LEU A 12 11.73 -10.37 -14.49
CA LEU A 12 11.17 -11.68 -14.82
C LEU A 12 9.64 -11.71 -14.71
N LEU A 13 9.06 -11.04 -13.72
CA LEU A 13 7.60 -10.93 -13.57
C LEU A 13 6.97 -10.09 -14.69
N MET A 14 7.62 -9.00 -15.10
CA MET A 14 7.17 -8.20 -16.24
C MET A 14 7.25 -8.97 -17.55
N GLU A 15 8.35 -9.71 -17.79
CA GLU A 15 8.53 -10.55 -18.97
C GLU A 15 7.54 -11.72 -19.04
N ALA A 16 7.24 -12.34 -17.90
CA ALA A 16 6.25 -13.42 -17.81
C ALA A 16 4.84 -12.94 -18.17
N GLY A 17 4.53 -11.67 -17.88
CA GLY A 17 3.23 -11.07 -18.19
C GLY A 17 2.07 -11.65 -17.36
N GLY A 18 0.84 -11.26 -17.72
CA GLY A 18 -0.39 -11.78 -17.08
C GLY A 18 -0.71 -11.15 -15.72
N LEU A 19 0.16 -10.29 -15.18
CA LEU A 19 -0.07 -9.55 -13.94
C LEU A 19 -0.53 -8.13 -14.26
N LEU A 20 -1.59 -7.70 -13.61
CA LEU A 20 -2.11 -6.34 -13.77
C LEU A 20 -1.27 -5.31 -12.99
N TYR A 21 -0.69 -5.73 -11.87
CA TYR A 21 0.13 -4.91 -10.99
C TYR A 21 1.09 -5.78 -10.16
N LEU A 22 2.08 -5.13 -9.55
CA LEU A 22 2.98 -5.72 -8.54
C LEU A 22 2.93 -4.89 -7.26
N CYS A 23 3.25 -5.49 -6.11
CA CYS A 23 3.18 -4.83 -4.80
C CYS A 23 4.52 -4.81 -4.05
N ASP A 24 5.55 -5.45 -4.55
CA ASP A 24 6.83 -5.61 -3.84
C ASP A 24 7.72 -4.38 -3.98
N SER A 25 7.20 -3.23 -3.56
CA SER A 25 7.94 -1.97 -3.47
C SER A 25 7.50 -1.15 -2.27
N TYR A 26 8.43 -0.40 -1.71
CA TYR A 26 8.25 0.55 -0.61
C TYR A 26 8.69 1.96 -1.02
N ALA A 27 8.81 2.22 -2.34
CA ALA A 27 9.44 3.43 -2.84
C ALA A 27 8.52 4.66 -2.83
N ASP A 28 7.21 4.45 -2.75
CA ASP A 28 6.21 5.51 -2.71
C ASP A 28 4.97 5.06 -1.95
N ASP A 29 4.08 5.98 -1.61
CA ASP A 29 2.75 5.68 -1.06
C ASP A 29 1.71 5.51 -2.17
N LEU A 30 1.79 6.31 -3.24
CA LEU A 30 0.89 6.24 -4.40
C LEU A 30 1.36 5.19 -5.41
N PRO A 31 0.43 4.58 -6.18
CA PRO A 31 0.80 3.75 -7.32
C PRO A 31 1.61 4.52 -8.36
N TYR A 32 2.51 3.84 -9.02
CA TYR A 32 3.36 4.42 -10.06
C TYR A 32 3.71 3.39 -11.13
N TRP A 33 4.16 3.88 -12.29
CA TRP A 33 4.55 3.05 -13.41
C TRP A 33 6.08 2.83 -13.44
N ILE A 34 6.47 1.60 -13.73
CA ILE A 34 7.86 1.24 -14.02
C ILE A 34 7.94 0.67 -15.43
N LYS A 35 9.13 0.74 -16.03
CA LYS A 35 9.46 0.06 -17.27
C LYS A 35 10.86 -0.55 -17.17
N SER A 36 11.09 -1.61 -17.91
CA SER A 36 12.42 -2.18 -18.17
C SER A 36 12.68 -2.19 -19.66
N ARG A 37 13.91 -2.25 -20.06
CA ARG A 37 14.33 -2.20 -21.46
C ARG A 37 13.54 -3.20 -22.32
N GLY A 38 12.82 -2.68 -23.31
CA GLY A 38 12.01 -3.49 -24.23
C GLY A 38 10.69 -4.03 -23.65
N SER A 39 10.33 -3.68 -22.41
CA SER A 39 9.05 -4.07 -21.81
C SER A 39 7.99 -2.98 -21.93
N LYS A 40 6.72 -3.40 -21.83
CA LYS A 40 5.62 -2.44 -21.60
C LYS A 40 5.68 -1.92 -20.17
N PRO A 41 5.22 -0.67 -19.92
CA PRO A 41 5.08 -0.17 -18.56
C PRO A 41 4.23 -1.10 -17.70
N HIS A 42 4.63 -1.24 -16.41
CA HIS A 42 3.96 -2.09 -15.44
C HIS A 42 3.62 -1.28 -14.19
N LEU A 43 2.42 -1.52 -13.64
CA LEU A 43 1.92 -0.78 -12.49
C LEU A 43 2.48 -1.38 -11.19
N ILE A 44 2.99 -0.50 -10.33
CA ILE A 44 3.32 -0.81 -8.93
C ILE A 44 2.25 -0.20 -8.04
N ILE A 45 1.70 -1.00 -7.12
CA ILE A 45 0.90 -0.53 -5.99
C ILE A 45 1.71 -0.79 -4.74
N PRO A 46 2.33 0.24 -4.13
CA PRO A 46 3.28 0.05 -3.04
C PRO A 46 2.70 -0.66 -1.82
N TYR A 47 3.56 -1.31 -1.08
CA TYR A 47 3.32 -1.86 0.24
C TYR A 47 4.03 -1.01 1.30
N THR A 48 3.67 -1.14 2.57
CA THR A 48 4.27 -0.35 3.65
C THR A 48 4.88 -1.21 4.73
N LEU A 49 5.99 -0.74 5.31
CA LEU A 49 6.57 -1.25 6.55
C LEU A 49 6.24 -0.34 7.75
N ASP A 50 5.68 0.83 7.49
CA ASP A 50 5.40 1.84 8.51
C ASP A 50 4.07 1.55 9.23
N ALA A 51 2.93 1.76 8.57
CA ALA A 51 1.61 1.41 9.10
C ALA A 51 1.39 -0.12 8.98
N ASN A 52 2.08 -0.90 9.82
CA ASN A 52 2.18 -2.35 9.68
C ASN A 52 2.10 -3.05 11.03
N ASP A 53 1.25 -4.07 11.14
CA ASP A 53 1.05 -4.83 12.38
C ASP A 53 2.27 -5.66 12.81
N MET A 54 3.23 -5.91 11.91
CA MET A 54 4.51 -6.52 12.28
C MET A 54 5.26 -5.73 13.36
N ARG A 55 4.98 -4.44 13.51
CA ARG A 55 5.54 -3.62 14.59
C ARG A 55 5.10 -4.08 15.99
N PHE A 56 4.05 -4.87 16.14
CA PHE A 56 3.73 -5.53 17.41
C PHE A 56 4.73 -6.60 17.85
N VAL A 57 5.51 -7.13 16.92
CA VAL A 57 6.48 -8.21 17.19
C VAL A 57 7.95 -7.75 17.08
N ASN A 58 8.14 -6.47 16.82
CA ASN A 58 9.46 -5.85 16.80
C ASN A 58 9.79 -5.21 18.16
N PRO A 59 11.06 -5.24 18.62
CA PRO A 59 11.45 -4.73 19.96
C PRO A 59 11.10 -3.25 20.22
N GLN A 60 11.01 -2.43 19.18
CA GLN A 60 10.69 -1.00 19.26
C GLN A 60 9.38 -0.67 18.55
N GLY A 61 8.47 -1.61 18.55
CA GLY A 61 7.18 -1.48 17.87
C GLY A 61 6.06 -1.08 18.83
N PHE A 62 4.84 -1.48 18.49
CA PHE A 62 3.66 -1.18 19.30
C PHE A 62 3.58 -2.06 20.54
N GLY A 63 3.49 -1.44 21.72
CA GLY A 63 3.31 -2.13 22.99
C GLY A 63 1.87 -2.60 23.21
N GLY A 64 0.89 -1.96 22.57
CA GLY A 64 -0.53 -2.28 22.71
C GLY A 64 -1.40 -1.80 21.54
N GLY A 65 -2.66 -2.21 21.58
CA GLY A 65 -3.63 -1.86 20.53
C GLY A 65 -3.92 -0.36 20.45
N ASP A 66 -3.82 0.36 21.56
CA ASP A 66 -4.06 1.80 21.58
C ASP A 66 -2.98 2.56 20.81
N GLU A 67 -1.72 2.15 20.94
CA GLU A 67 -0.62 2.75 20.15
C GLU A 67 -0.80 2.51 18.66
N PHE A 68 -1.19 1.28 18.29
CA PHE A 68 -1.47 0.95 16.89
C PHE A 68 -2.63 1.79 16.34
N PHE A 69 -3.75 1.85 17.06
CA PHE A 69 -4.89 2.68 16.68
C PHE A 69 -4.50 4.15 16.52
N THR A 70 -3.81 4.71 17.52
CA THR A 70 -3.40 6.13 17.50
C THR A 70 -2.48 6.41 16.32
N TYR A 71 -1.51 5.54 16.08
CA TYR A 71 -0.59 5.69 14.94
C TYR A 71 -1.32 5.68 13.59
N LEU A 72 -2.21 4.71 13.38
CA LEU A 72 -3.00 4.64 12.16
C LEU A 72 -3.92 5.83 11.98
N LYS A 73 -4.57 6.26 13.08
CA LYS A 73 -5.46 7.42 13.09
C LYS A 73 -4.71 8.70 12.72
N ASP A 74 -3.59 8.97 13.38
CA ASP A 74 -2.82 10.20 13.15
C ASP A 74 -2.24 10.23 11.73
N SER A 75 -1.78 9.08 11.22
CA SER A 75 -1.34 8.94 9.81
C SER A 75 -2.49 9.25 8.84
N PHE A 76 -3.66 8.67 9.10
CA PHE A 76 -4.85 8.92 8.30
C PHE A 76 -5.25 10.40 8.33
N ASP A 77 -5.28 11.04 9.50
CA ASP A 77 -5.69 12.43 9.66
C ASP A 77 -4.79 13.40 8.87
N VAL A 78 -3.49 13.12 8.83
CA VAL A 78 -2.54 13.91 8.01
C VAL A 78 -2.86 13.73 6.53
N LEU A 79 -2.95 12.49 6.06
CA LEU A 79 -3.21 12.18 4.65
C LEU A 79 -4.60 12.66 4.20
N TYR A 80 -5.60 12.54 5.07
CA TYR A 80 -6.96 13.02 4.80
C TYR A 80 -7.00 14.52 4.57
N ARG A 81 -6.34 15.29 5.44
CA ARG A 81 -6.21 16.75 5.30
C ARG A 81 -5.43 17.14 4.04
N GLU A 82 -4.33 16.44 3.73
CA GLU A 82 -3.57 16.67 2.50
C GLU A 82 -4.37 16.29 1.24
N GLY A 83 -5.28 15.33 1.39
CA GLY A 83 -6.19 14.87 0.34
C GLY A 83 -7.14 15.94 -0.20
N GLU A 84 -7.36 17.03 0.53
CA GLU A 84 -8.15 18.20 0.08
C GLU A 84 -7.50 18.87 -1.16
N THR A 85 -6.20 18.79 -1.31
CA THR A 85 -5.45 19.44 -2.40
C THR A 85 -4.89 18.46 -3.42
N ALA A 86 -4.58 17.24 -3.03
CA ALA A 86 -4.04 16.21 -3.91
C ALA A 86 -4.40 14.80 -3.37
N PRO A 87 -4.86 13.88 -4.22
CA PRO A 87 -5.18 12.53 -3.80
C PRO A 87 -4.04 11.88 -3.02
N LYS A 88 -4.42 11.17 -1.95
CA LYS A 88 -3.48 10.42 -1.10
C LYS A 88 -3.89 8.96 -1.03
N MET A 89 -2.95 8.10 -0.72
CA MET A 89 -3.19 6.70 -0.44
C MET A 89 -2.48 6.30 0.85
N MET A 90 -3.16 5.53 1.68
CA MET A 90 -2.59 4.90 2.87
C MET A 90 -2.68 3.38 2.70
N SER A 91 -1.56 2.70 2.84
CA SER A 91 -1.53 1.24 2.96
C SER A 91 -1.38 0.86 4.42
N VAL A 92 -2.11 -0.16 4.86
CA VAL A 92 -1.95 -0.76 6.19
C VAL A 92 -1.56 -2.23 6.00
N GLY A 93 -0.36 -2.59 6.44
CA GLY A 93 0.14 -3.96 6.38
C GLY A 93 -0.44 -4.82 7.49
N LEU A 94 -1.13 -5.92 7.14
CA LEU A 94 -1.79 -6.78 8.10
C LEU A 94 -1.37 -8.24 7.92
N HIS A 95 -1.09 -8.92 9.02
CA HIS A 95 -0.77 -10.34 9.07
C HIS A 95 -1.79 -11.05 9.97
N CYS A 96 -2.53 -12.01 9.45
CA CYS A 96 -3.61 -12.70 10.17
C CYS A 96 -3.17 -13.25 11.54
N ARG A 97 -1.92 -13.72 11.66
CA ARG A 97 -1.34 -14.22 12.92
C ARG A 97 -0.99 -13.13 13.92
N VAL A 98 -0.84 -11.89 13.48
CA VAL A 98 -0.46 -10.74 14.31
C VAL A 98 -1.69 -9.95 14.70
N VAL A 99 -2.36 -9.30 13.74
CA VAL A 99 -3.54 -8.46 14.00
C VAL A 99 -4.76 -9.28 14.41
N GLY A 100 -4.84 -10.57 14.01
CA GLY A 100 -5.96 -11.44 14.34
C GLY A 100 -6.06 -11.84 15.83
N ARG A 101 -5.15 -11.39 16.70
CA ARG A 101 -5.30 -11.57 18.15
C ARG A 101 -6.34 -10.58 18.69
N PRO A 102 -7.24 -11.01 19.60
CA PRO A 102 -8.41 -10.23 20.02
C PRO A 102 -8.09 -8.78 20.40
N GLY A 103 -7.09 -8.55 21.22
CA GLY A 103 -6.71 -7.20 21.65
C GLY A 103 -6.17 -6.31 20.52
N ARG A 104 -5.49 -6.91 19.54
CA ARG A 104 -4.99 -6.21 18.35
C ARG A 104 -6.09 -6.00 17.30
N ALA A 105 -6.94 -7.01 17.10
CA ALA A 105 -8.09 -6.92 16.21
C ALA A 105 -9.05 -5.79 16.64
N ALA A 106 -9.27 -5.62 17.94
CA ALA A 106 -10.10 -4.55 18.48
C ALA A 106 -9.59 -3.15 18.07
N SER A 107 -8.27 -2.95 18.01
CA SER A 107 -7.69 -1.67 17.56
C SER A 107 -7.87 -1.45 16.05
N LEU A 108 -7.74 -2.48 15.24
CA LEU A 108 -8.04 -2.40 13.81
C LEU A 108 -9.53 -2.09 13.56
N MET A 109 -10.43 -2.73 14.29
CA MET A 109 -11.87 -2.46 14.18
C MET A 109 -12.17 -1.00 14.51
N ARG A 110 -11.61 -0.44 15.60
CA ARG A 110 -11.75 0.99 15.93
C ARG A 110 -11.24 1.90 14.81
N PHE A 111 -10.14 1.53 14.15
CA PHE A 111 -9.61 2.31 13.03
C PHE A 111 -10.55 2.26 11.82
N LEU A 112 -11.08 1.08 11.48
CA LEU A 112 -12.06 0.94 10.39
C LEU A 112 -13.35 1.73 10.68
N ASP A 113 -13.84 1.69 11.92
CA ASP A 113 -14.98 2.50 12.36
C ASP A 113 -14.70 4.01 12.32
N TYR A 114 -13.45 4.38 12.55
CA TYR A 114 -13.01 5.78 12.49
C TYR A 114 -13.02 6.29 11.05
N ILE A 115 -12.33 5.62 10.14
CA ILE A 115 -12.23 6.06 8.73
C ILE A 115 -13.58 6.01 8.02
N GLY A 116 -14.46 5.07 8.38
CA GLY A 116 -15.81 4.96 7.84
C GLY A 116 -16.74 6.14 8.12
N LYS A 117 -16.34 7.06 9.01
CA LYS A 117 -17.09 8.30 9.32
C LYS A 117 -16.63 9.50 8.48
N HIS A 118 -15.63 9.33 7.64
CA HIS A 118 -15.07 10.40 6.82
C HIS A 118 -15.56 10.28 5.38
N GLU A 119 -16.08 11.39 4.86
CA GLU A 119 -16.50 11.48 3.45
C GLU A 119 -15.29 11.47 2.51
N GLY A 120 -15.47 10.98 1.28
CA GLY A 120 -14.41 10.96 0.27
C GLY A 120 -13.32 9.91 0.52
N VAL A 121 -13.49 9.03 1.51
CA VAL A 121 -12.59 7.90 1.75
C VAL A 121 -13.04 6.69 0.95
N TRP A 122 -12.16 6.21 0.10
CA TRP A 122 -12.36 4.98 -0.66
C TRP A 122 -11.52 3.85 -0.07
N VAL A 123 -12.15 2.75 0.31
CA VAL A 123 -11.47 1.55 0.87
C VAL A 123 -11.58 0.40 -0.13
N PRO A 124 -10.75 0.37 -1.17
CA PRO A 124 -10.84 -0.60 -2.24
C PRO A 124 -9.96 -1.83 -1.99
N THR A 125 -10.18 -2.85 -2.82
CA THR A 125 -9.18 -3.89 -3.05
C THR A 125 -8.02 -3.34 -3.91
N ARG A 126 -6.85 -3.96 -3.84
CA ARG A 126 -5.72 -3.60 -4.72
C ARG A 126 -6.04 -3.81 -6.21
N LEU A 127 -6.92 -4.75 -6.52
CA LEU A 127 -7.39 -4.95 -7.88
C LEU A 127 -8.20 -3.74 -8.37
N GLU A 128 -9.08 -3.21 -7.57
CA GLU A 128 -9.87 -2.01 -7.91
C GLU A 128 -8.96 -0.78 -8.07
N ILE A 129 -7.94 -0.63 -7.23
CA ILE A 129 -6.93 0.43 -7.41
C ILE A 129 -6.22 0.26 -8.76
N ALA A 130 -5.78 -0.96 -9.09
CA ALA A 130 -5.12 -1.22 -10.37
C ALA A 130 -6.02 -0.90 -11.55
N GLN A 131 -7.28 -1.35 -11.50
CA GLN A 131 -8.27 -1.07 -12.57
C GLN A 131 -8.51 0.42 -12.72
N HIS A 132 -8.65 1.15 -11.62
CA HIS A 132 -8.79 2.62 -11.64
C HIS A 132 -7.58 3.29 -12.29
N TRP A 133 -6.36 2.85 -11.94
CA TRP A 133 -5.12 3.41 -12.46
C TRP A 133 -4.97 3.17 -13.97
N HIS A 134 -5.24 1.95 -14.41
CA HIS A 134 -5.25 1.62 -15.84
C HIS A 134 -6.32 2.39 -16.64
N ALA A 135 -7.49 2.61 -16.07
CA ALA A 135 -8.58 3.30 -16.76
C ALA A 135 -8.36 4.82 -16.84
N ASN A 136 -7.82 5.44 -15.80
CA ASN A 136 -7.83 6.90 -15.67
C ASN A 136 -6.43 7.54 -15.72
N LEU A 137 -5.38 6.79 -15.39
CA LEU A 137 -4.01 7.29 -15.20
C LEU A 137 -2.97 6.56 -16.07
N ALA A 138 -3.45 5.86 -17.12
CA ALA A 138 -2.57 5.17 -18.07
C ALA A 138 -1.59 6.11 -18.79
N HIS A 139 -1.96 7.38 -18.98
CA HIS A 139 -1.10 8.41 -19.60
C HIS A 139 0.18 8.69 -18.77
N LEU A 140 0.17 8.42 -17.48
CA LEU A 140 1.37 8.54 -16.64
C LEU A 140 2.41 7.46 -16.93
N ALA A 141 2.04 6.40 -17.65
CA ALA A 141 2.97 5.37 -18.07
C ALA A 141 4.06 5.87 -19.03
N ASP A 142 3.83 6.99 -19.72
CA ASP A 142 4.83 7.64 -20.58
C ASP A 142 6.04 8.13 -19.77
N SER A 143 5.82 8.52 -18.50
CA SER A 143 6.85 8.93 -17.54
C SER A 143 7.26 7.82 -16.58
N ALA A 144 7.06 6.55 -16.94
CA ALA A 144 7.41 5.39 -16.10
C ALA A 144 8.90 5.39 -15.72
N PHE A 145 9.18 5.05 -14.46
CA PHE A 145 10.56 4.91 -13.97
C PHE A 145 11.27 3.76 -14.68
N ASP A 146 12.45 4.04 -15.24
CA ASP A 146 13.27 3.02 -15.89
C ASP A 146 14.08 2.26 -14.83
N ILE A 147 13.92 0.94 -14.80
CA ILE A 147 14.60 0.06 -13.84
C ILE A 147 15.73 -0.76 -14.48
N GLY A 148 16.13 -0.45 -15.73
CA GLY A 148 17.24 -1.11 -16.45
C GLY A 148 16.82 -2.24 -17.38
#